data_7d828d98d6bdfa715b5f5624d6fd39a6
#
_entry.id   7d828d98d6bdfa715b5f5624d6fd39a6
#
_cell.length_a   1.000
_cell.length_b   1.000
_cell.length_c   1.000
_cell.angle_alpha   90.00
_cell.angle_beta   90.00
_cell.angle_gamma   90.00
#
_symmetry.space_group_name_H-M   'P 1'
#
loop_
_entity.id
_entity.type
_entity.pdbx_description
1 polymer ?
#
loop_
_entity_poly.entity_id
_entity_poly.type
_entity_poly.pdbx_seq_one_letter_code
_entity_poly.pdbx_strand_id
1 'polypeptide(L)'
;MGRSDCCSCKFLVFTNAGFIPVELVLKTPDPLILIHLIATYPQKKYIHIMNFDLSKAATFGVAGNFTGHLEQAGEAVDFTNIKTAEQNEPKAIFPTYIPLPDAAKNKENIIPDFLTVFPFSTSKIIYPKGEQKIQLEPECAIIFDAVWNNDKIEQLIPLSFGASNDCSIRKAGAAKISQKKNWGANSKGLSEHLIAIDSFTSNGILNKYRIASFMIRNGEVFSYGEDSAIRDYSYIYKKLIDWMINKLNTQKNEGPAENINSYLTAAGCPQKIMISIGATRYTEFGKTNFLNDGDVSVVILYPEDKYSFEQIKSKLEQNENFESDVSVLYQTVTV
;
A
#
# COMPACT_ATOMS: atom_id res chain seq x y z
N MET A 1 9.48 -54.80 -25.85
CA MET A 1 9.99 -53.62 -25.13
C MET A 1 9.41 -52.39 -25.79
N GLY A 2 8.26 -51.94 -25.33
CA GLY A 2 7.55 -50.75 -25.86
C GLY A 2 7.73 -49.62 -24.88
N ARG A 3 8.29 -48.51 -25.35
CA ARG A 3 8.34 -47.22 -24.61
C ARG A 3 6.92 -46.63 -24.59
N SER A 4 6.39 -46.42 -23.40
CA SER A 4 5.17 -45.63 -23.21
C SER A 4 5.53 -44.16 -23.35
N ASP A 5 5.14 -43.54 -24.45
CA ASP A 5 5.25 -42.11 -24.66
C ASP A 5 4.27 -41.38 -23.70
N CYS A 6 4.84 -40.62 -22.78
CA CYS A 6 4.09 -39.76 -21.89
C CYS A 6 3.75 -38.46 -22.66
N CYS A 7 2.51 -38.29 -23.12
CA CYS A 7 2.06 -37.03 -23.71
C CYS A 7 1.80 -36.00 -22.60
N SER A 8 2.62 -34.97 -22.56
CA SER A 8 2.35 -33.76 -21.80
C SER A 8 1.59 -32.78 -22.71
N CYS A 9 0.39 -32.39 -22.29
CA CYS A 9 -0.37 -31.36 -22.97
C CYS A 9 -0.45 -30.12 -22.12
N LYS A 10 -0.09 -28.95 -22.69
CA LYS A 10 -0.21 -27.64 -22.06
C LYS A 10 -1.51 -27.00 -22.54
N PHE A 11 -2.34 -26.60 -21.60
CA PHE A 11 -3.59 -25.90 -21.87
C PHE A 11 -3.58 -24.52 -21.21
N LEU A 12 -4.21 -23.57 -21.89
CA LEU A 12 -4.56 -22.27 -21.32
C LEU A 12 -6.02 -22.32 -20.90
N VAL A 13 -6.28 -22.16 -19.60
CA VAL A 13 -7.65 -22.14 -19.08
C VAL A 13 -8.07 -20.69 -18.91
N PHE A 14 -9.19 -20.31 -19.50
CA PHE A 14 -9.82 -19.02 -19.30
C PHE A 14 -10.55 -19.00 -17.96
N THR A 15 -10.25 -18.02 -17.15
CA THR A 15 -10.99 -17.71 -15.92
C THR A 15 -11.44 -16.26 -15.95
N ASN A 16 -12.39 -15.90 -15.12
CA ASN A 16 -12.82 -14.50 -14.97
C ASN A 16 -11.69 -13.56 -14.44
N ALA A 17 -10.52 -14.12 -14.12
CA ALA A 17 -9.33 -13.40 -13.63
C ALA A 17 -8.13 -13.43 -14.61
N GLY A 18 -8.31 -13.93 -15.86
CA GLY A 18 -7.25 -14.00 -16.87
C GLY A 18 -6.83 -15.44 -17.23
N PHE A 19 -5.69 -15.57 -17.94
CA PHE A 19 -5.16 -16.86 -18.41
C PHE A 19 -4.30 -17.53 -17.35
N ILE A 20 -4.56 -18.82 -17.08
CA ILE A 20 -3.71 -19.64 -16.21
C ILE A 20 -3.12 -20.78 -17.05
N PRO A 21 -1.79 -20.93 -17.15
CA PRO A 21 -1.17 -22.09 -17.76
C PRO A 21 -1.32 -23.30 -16.83
N VAL A 22 -1.91 -24.38 -17.34
CA VAL A 22 -2.05 -25.66 -16.62
C VAL A 22 -1.31 -26.73 -17.41
N GLU A 23 -0.34 -27.37 -16.76
CA GLU A 23 0.34 -28.54 -17.31
C GLU A 23 -0.28 -29.79 -16.71
N LEU A 24 -0.87 -30.63 -17.59
CA LEU A 24 -1.49 -31.89 -17.20
C LEU A 24 -0.69 -33.05 -17.77
N VAL A 25 -0.20 -33.91 -16.91
CA VAL A 25 0.46 -35.14 -17.28
C VAL A 25 -0.58 -36.27 -17.20
N LEU A 26 -1.08 -36.69 -18.35
CA LEU A 26 -2.04 -37.81 -18.45
C LEU A 26 -1.31 -39.14 -18.50
N LYS A 27 -1.65 -40.05 -17.60
CA LYS A 27 -1.16 -41.44 -17.60
C LYS A 27 -2.13 -42.44 -18.21
N THR A 28 -3.29 -41.99 -18.71
CA THR A 28 -4.31 -42.86 -19.32
C THR A 28 -4.96 -42.22 -20.55
N PRO A 29 -5.41 -43.01 -21.53
CA PRO A 29 -5.95 -42.53 -22.81
C PRO A 29 -7.45 -42.19 -22.79
N ASP A 30 -8.13 -42.10 -21.64
CA ASP A 30 -9.58 -41.89 -21.59
C ASP A 30 -9.93 -40.40 -21.36
N PRO A 31 -10.50 -39.68 -22.37
CA PRO A 31 -10.83 -38.27 -22.30
C PRO A 31 -12.03 -37.95 -21.40
N LEU A 32 -12.86 -38.92 -21.00
CA LEU A 32 -14.02 -38.69 -20.14
C LEU A 32 -13.64 -38.47 -18.67
N ILE A 33 -12.46 -38.91 -18.23
CA ILE A 33 -11.95 -38.70 -16.87
C ILE A 33 -11.52 -37.24 -16.66
N LEU A 34 -11.20 -36.53 -17.73
CA LEU A 34 -10.73 -35.14 -17.66
C LEU A 34 -11.81 -34.15 -17.16
N ILE A 35 -13.06 -34.37 -17.57
CA ILE A 35 -14.18 -33.46 -17.23
C ILE A 35 -14.61 -33.61 -15.76
N HIS A 36 -14.47 -34.80 -15.19
CA HIS A 36 -14.86 -35.08 -13.79
C HIS A 36 -13.84 -34.57 -12.76
N LEU A 37 -12.55 -34.50 -13.13
CA LEU A 37 -11.48 -34.00 -12.22
C LEU A 37 -11.50 -32.48 -12.04
N ILE A 38 -12.05 -31.72 -13.01
CA ILE A 38 -12.15 -30.27 -12.93
C ILE A 38 -13.23 -29.84 -11.93
N ALA A 39 -14.26 -30.68 -11.71
CA ALA A 39 -15.41 -30.35 -10.87
C ALA A 39 -15.23 -30.65 -9.36
N THR A 40 -14.22 -31.41 -8.97
CA THR A 40 -14.08 -31.95 -7.60
C THR A 40 -12.88 -31.47 -6.79
N TYR A 41 -12.01 -30.61 -7.37
CA TYR A 41 -10.92 -30.02 -6.59
C TYR A 41 -11.43 -28.84 -5.78
N PRO A 42 -11.31 -28.86 -4.45
CA PRO A 42 -11.56 -27.68 -3.65
C PRO A 42 -10.57 -26.60 -4.10
N GLN A 43 -11.07 -25.43 -4.47
CA GLN A 43 -10.28 -24.24 -4.79
C GLN A 43 -9.30 -23.98 -3.62
N LYS A 44 -8.09 -24.56 -3.67
CA LYS A 44 -7.01 -24.08 -2.84
C LYS A 44 -6.82 -22.61 -3.24
N LYS A 45 -7.17 -21.70 -2.34
CA LYS A 45 -6.78 -20.28 -2.46
C LYS A 45 -5.26 -20.28 -2.58
N TYR A 46 -4.74 -20.19 -3.80
CA TYR A 46 -3.34 -19.90 -4.01
C TYR A 46 -3.12 -18.48 -3.52
N ILE A 47 -2.40 -18.35 -2.43
CA ILE A 47 -1.77 -17.09 -2.04
C ILE A 47 -0.76 -16.83 -3.14
N HIS A 48 -1.13 -16.03 -4.15
CA HIS A 48 -0.18 -15.47 -5.07
C HIS A 48 0.70 -14.52 -4.25
N ILE A 49 1.89 -14.97 -3.87
CA ILE A 49 3.00 -14.06 -3.59
C ILE A 49 3.24 -13.38 -4.93
N MET A 50 2.60 -12.23 -5.13
CA MET A 50 2.85 -11.42 -6.31
C MET A 50 4.29 -10.93 -6.20
N ASN A 51 5.17 -11.55 -6.98
CA ASN A 51 6.56 -11.12 -7.11
C ASN A 51 6.57 -9.82 -7.92
N PHE A 52 6.21 -8.73 -7.25
CA PHE A 52 6.01 -7.41 -7.82
C PHE A 52 7.17 -6.52 -7.35
N ASP A 53 7.91 -5.99 -8.31
CA ASP A 53 9.00 -5.05 -8.06
C ASP A 53 8.43 -3.63 -7.84
N LEU A 54 8.28 -3.24 -6.58
CA LEU A 54 7.74 -1.93 -6.18
C LEU A 54 8.58 -0.76 -6.74
N SER A 55 9.87 -0.97 -7.03
CA SER A 55 10.71 0.08 -7.59
C SER A 55 10.31 0.51 -9.01
N LYS A 56 9.45 -0.26 -9.67
CA LYS A 56 8.86 0.04 -10.99
C LYS A 56 7.47 0.64 -10.92
N ALA A 57 6.89 0.78 -9.73
CA ALA A 57 5.59 1.39 -9.52
C ALA A 57 5.71 2.86 -9.14
N ALA A 58 4.78 3.69 -9.59
CA ALA A 58 4.59 5.00 -9.00
C ALA A 58 3.86 4.85 -7.66
N THR A 59 4.30 5.57 -6.62
CA THR A 59 3.73 5.43 -5.30
C THR A 59 3.21 6.76 -4.75
N PHE A 60 2.07 6.69 -4.06
CA PHE A 60 1.36 7.86 -3.56
C PHE A 60 0.79 7.62 -2.17
N GLY A 61 0.46 8.72 -1.49
CA GLY A 61 -0.35 8.72 -0.28
C GLY A 61 -1.60 9.60 -0.45
N VAL A 62 -2.62 9.33 0.36
CA VAL A 62 -3.88 10.09 0.41
C VAL A 62 -3.92 10.90 1.70
N ALA A 63 -3.97 12.22 1.59
CA ALA A 63 -4.07 13.11 2.74
C ALA A 63 -5.54 13.27 3.18
N GLY A 64 -5.82 13.03 4.47
CA GLY A 64 -7.10 13.35 5.10
C GLY A 64 -8.23 12.37 4.81
N ASN A 65 -7.94 11.11 4.48
CA ASN A 65 -8.96 10.09 4.26
C ASN A 65 -9.43 9.40 5.54
N PHE A 66 -8.84 9.71 6.69
CA PHE A 66 -9.31 9.25 7.99
C PHE A 66 -9.62 10.46 8.87
N THR A 67 -10.89 10.57 9.28
CA THR A 67 -11.39 11.75 10.04
C THR A 67 -10.59 11.96 11.32
N GLY A 68 -10.11 13.20 11.54
CA GLY A 68 -9.38 13.62 12.74
C GLY A 68 -7.87 13.39 12.69
N HIS A 69 -7.34 12.66 11.69
CA HIS A 69 -5.89 12.43 11.60
C HIS A 69 -5.11 13.72 11.31
N LEU A 70 -5.54 14.53 10.35
CA LEU A 70 -4.83 15.76 9.97
C LEU A 70 -4.74 16.76 11.13
N GLU A 71 -5.80 16.86 11.94
CA GLU A 71 -5.83 17.70 13.14
C GLU A 71 -4.82 17.21 14.18
N GLN A 72 -4.76 15.89 14.42
CA GLN A 72 -3.81 15.29 15.37
C GLN A 72 -2.35 15.42 14.89
N ALA A 73 -2.13 15.32 13.57
CA ALA A 73 -0.82 15.47 12.95
C ALA A 73 -0.34 16.94 12.89
N GLY A 74 -1.24 17.91 13.17
CA GLY A 74 -0.96 19.34 13.03
C GLY A 74 -0.86 19.79 11.56
N GLU A 75 -1.41 19.02 10.63
CA GLU A 75 -1.33 19.26 9.18
C GLU A 75 -2.60 19.88 8.60
N ALA A 76 -3.70 19.97 9.35
CA ALA A 76 -4.96 20.52 8.89
C ALA A 76 -4.81 21.96 8.34
N VAL A 77 -3.90 22.76 8.92
CA VAL A 77 -3.60 24.13 8.49
C VAL A 77 -3.05 24.19 7.07
N ASP A 78 -2.30 23.19 6.62
CA ASP A 78 -1.70 23.15 5.29
C ASP A 78 -2.78 23.05 4.18
N PHE A 79 -3.98 22.54 4.54
CA PHE A 79 -5.07 22.29 3.62
C PHE A 79 -6.23 23.29 3.70
N THR A 80 -6.10 24.39 4.44
CA THR A 80 -7.20 25.37 4.63
C THR A 80 -7.72 25.96 3.33
N ASN A 81 -6.88 26.09 2.31
CA ASN A 81 -7.22 26.62 1.00
C ASN A 81 -7.69 25.54 -0.01
N ILE A 82 -7.62 24.25 0.35
CA ILE A 82 -8.09 23.16 -0.51
C ILE A 82 -9.60 23.00 -0.34
N LYS A 83 -10.34 23.36 -1.37
CA LYS A 83 -11.80 23.18 -1.39
C LYS A 83 -12.14 21.73 -1.72
N THR A 84 -13.01 21.12 -0.92
CA THR A 84 -13.56 19.79 -1.11
C THR A 84 -15.05 19.88 -1.38
N ALA A 85 -15.63 18.95 -2.13
CA ALA A 85 -17.07 18.91 -2.41
C ALA A 85 -17.87 18.45 -1.19
N GLU A 86 -17.25 17.58 -0.36
CA GLU A 86 -17.85 17.07 0.88
C GLU A 86 -16.92 17.34 2.06
N GLN A 87 -17.48 17.44 3.26
CA GLN A 87 -16.75 17.69 4.49
C GLN A 87 -15.66 16.60 4.74
N ASN A 88 -16.02 15.34 4.49
CA ASN A 88 -15.14 14.18 4.74
C ASN A 88 -14.37 13.74 3.49
N GLU A 89 -14.36 14.54 2.42
CA GLU A 89 -13.57 14.25 1.23
C GLU A 89 -12.07 14.35 1.57
N PRO A 90 -11.24 13.39 1.14
CA PRO A 90 -9.79 13.49 1.25
C PRO A 90 -9.27 14.76 0.56
N LYS A 91 -8.20 15.34 1.07
CA LYS A 91 -7.73 16.67 0.65
C LYS A 91 -6.91 16.62 -0.63
N ALA A 92 -5.99 15.67 -0.76
CA ALA A 92 -5.10 15.55 -1.91
C ALA A 92 -4.50 14.14 -2.01
N ILE A 93 -4.01 13.81 -3.22
CA ILE A 93 -3.02 12.75 -3.42
C ILE A 93 -1.65 13.42 -3.50
N PHE A 94 -0.65 12.86 -2.86
CA PHE A 94 0.73 13.31 -2.93
C PHE A 94 1.67 12.18 -3.35
N PRO A 95 2.73 12.49 -4.15
CA PRO A 95 3.68 11.48 -4.57
C PRO A 95 4.64 11.15 -3.43
N THR A 96 4.99 9.87 -3.31
CA THR A 96 6.06 9.40 -2.42
C THR A 96 7.24 8.86 -3.24
N TYR A 97 6.99 8.38 -4.46
CA TYR A 97 8.03 7.96 -5.40
C TYR A 97 7.48 7.89 -6.82
N ILE A 98 8.28 8.35 -7.78
CA ILE A 98 7.99 8.29 -9.21
C ILE A 98 9.16 7.59 -9.93
N PRO A 99 8.96 6.39 -10.49
CA PRO A 99 10.01 5.67 -11.20
C PRO A 99 10.36 6.40 -12.50
N LEU A 100 11.63 6.74 -12.71
CA LEU A 100 12.09 7.29 -13.97
C LEU A 100 12.67 6.18 -14.85
N PRO A 101 12.07 5.90 -16.02
CA PRO A 101 12.69 5.06 -17.02
C PRO A 101 14.01 5.67 -17.49
N ASP A 102 14.99 4.82 -17.84
CA ASP A 102 16.32 5.30 -18.29
C ASP A 102 16.25 6.30 -19.47
N ALA A 103 15.29 6.13 -20.36
CA ALA A 103 15.04 7.02 -21.48
C ALA A 103 14.52 8.42 -21.09
N ALA A 104 14.02 8.59 -19.87
CA ALA A 104 13.47 9.87 -19.38
C ALA A 104 14.49 10.69 -18.58
N LYS A 105 15.62 10.09 -18.18
CA LYS A 105 16.66 10.75 -17.36
C LYS A 105 17.34 11.96 -18.02
N ASN A 106 17.15 12.14 -19.33
CA ASN A 106 17.77 13.22 -20.13
C ASN A 106 16.79 14.31 -20.60
N LYS A 107 15.52 14.29 -20.14
CA LYS A 107 14.53 15.33 -20.46
C LYS A 107 14.45 16.35 -19.32
N GLU A 108 14.00 17.59 -19.62
CA GLU A 108 13.72 18.60 -18.58
C GLU A 108 12.92 17.97 -17.45
N ASN A 109 13.51 17.99 -16.24
CA ASN A 109 13.06 17.17 -15.13
C ASN A 109 11.93 17.91 -14.41
N ILE A 110 10.68 17.65 -14.80
CA ILE A 110 9.50 18.18 -14.10
C ILE A 110 9.24 17.43 -12.77
N ILE A 111 9.87 16.27 -12.58
CA ILE A 111 9.77 15.49 -11.36
C ILE A 111 10.93 15.90 -10.44
N PRO A 112 10.65 16.34 -9.20
CA PRO A 112 11.72 16.65 -8.25
C PRO A 112 12.63 15.44 -8.00
N ASP A 113 13.95 15.65 -7.96
CA ASP A 113 14.95 14.58 -7.86
C ASP A 113 14.70 13.66 -6.65
N PHE A 114 14.32 14.21 -5.51
CA PHE A 114 14.05 13.40 -4.31
C PHE A 114 12.91 12.39 -4.51
N LEU A 115 11.93 12.67 -5.38
CA LEU A 115 10.84 11.75 -5.72
C LEU A 115 11.28 10.59 -6.62
N THR A 116 12.47 10.66 -7.20
CA THR A 116 13.04 9.59 -8.04
C THR A 116 13.90 8.61 -7.24
N VAL A 117 14.13 8.90 -5.96
CA VAL A 117 14.84 8.00 -5.04
C VAL A 117 13.83 7.05 -4.41
N PHE A 118 14.02 5.75 -4.63
CA PHE A 118 13.13 4.70 -4.08
C PHE A 118 13.19 4.68 -2.55
N PRO A 119 12.06 4.96 -1.84
CA PRO A 119 12.09 5.22 -0.40
C PRO A 119 11.75 4.00 0.47
N PHE A 120 11.23 2.90 -0.12
CA PHE A 120 10.63 1.83 0.66
C PHE A 120 11.64 0.83 1.20
N SER A 121 11.39 0.38 2.43
CA SER A 121 12.08 -0.72 3.09
C SER A 121 11.07 -1.58 3.84
N THR A 122 11.35 -2.87 3.94
CA THR A 122 10.55 -3.83 4.70
C THR A 122 11.02 -3.97 6.17
N SER A 123 12.19 -3.36 6.51
CA SER A 123 12.83 -3.61 7.82
C SER A 123 13.49 -2.39 8.47
N LYS A 124 13.64 -1.27 7.76
CA LYS A 124 14.39 -0.12 8.25
C LYS A 124 13.71 1.21 7.97
N ILE A 125 13.92 2.17 8.87
CA ILE A 125 13.71 3.60 8.64
C ILE A 125 15.04 4.29 8.91
N ILE A 126 15.60 5.01 7.91
CA ILE A 126 16.78 5.85 8.14
C ILE A 126 16.31 7.21 8.64
N TYR A 127 16.81 7.62 9.81
CA TYR A 127 16.50 8.91 10.40
C TYR A 127 17.04 10.05 9.53
N PRO A 128 16.22 11.05 9.15
CA PRO A 128 16.68 12.13 8.28
C PRO A 128 17.68 13.04 8.98
N LYS A 129 18.83 13.25 8.35
CA LYS A 129 19.89 14.11 8.92
C LYS A 129 19.40 15.54 9.13
N GLY A 130 19.58 16.05 10.35
CA GLY A 130 19.24 17.43 10.72
C GLY A 130 17.78 17.67 11.09
N GLU A 131 16.91 16.69 10.95
CA GLU A 131 15.52 16.75 11.40
C GLU A 131 15.42 16.28 12.86
N GLN A 132 14.38 16.76 13.57
CA GLN A 132 14.22 16.44 14.99
C GLN A 132 13.04 15.52 15.30
N LYS A 133 12.09 15.42 14.37
CA LYS A 133 10.84 14.71 14.64
C LYS A 133 10.41 13.95 13.40
N ILE A 134 10.42 12.63 13.48
CA ILE A 134 9.75 11.76 12.52
C ILE A 134 8.67 10.97 13.24
N GLN A 135 7.55 10.77 12.56
CA GLN A 135 6.37 10.14 13.14
C GLN A 135 5.89 9.01 12.27
N LEU A 136 5.65 7.84 12.88
CA LEU A 136 4.98 6.72 12.26
C LEU A 136 3.59 7.13 11.77
N GLU A 137 3.29 6.89 10.50
CA GLU A 137 1.95 7.00 9.94
C GLU A 137 1.48 5.62 9.47
N PRO A 138 0.67 4.92 10.28
CA PRO A 138 0.18 3.59 9.94
C PRO A 138 -0.89 3.69 8.86
N GLU A 139 -0.68 2.99 7.74
CA GLU A 139 -1.57 3.01 6.60
C GLU A 139 -1.84 1.61 6.02
N CYS A 140 -2.96 1.47 5.36
CA CYS A 140 -3.21 0.39 4.42
C CYS A 140 -2.76 0.85 3.03
N ALA A 141 -1.79 0.17 2.44
CA ALA A 141 -1.40 0.40 1.05
C ALA A 141 -2.11 -0.60 0.14
N ILE A 142 -2.54 -0.12 -1.03
CA ILE A 142 -3.18 -0.93 -2.06
C ILE A 142 -2.35 -0.85 -3.33
N ILE A 143 -2.08 -2.01 -3.93
CA ILE A 143 -1.44 -2.13 -5.23
C ILE A 143 -2.52 -2.21 -6.30
N PHE A 144 -2.37 -1.40 -7.36
CA PHE A 144 -3.28 -1.33 -8.47
C PHE A 144 -2.59 -1.63 -9.80
N ASP A 145 -3.33 -2.23 -10.72
CA ASP A 145 -3.10 -2.06 -12.15
C ASP A 145 -3.79 -0.81 -12.63
N ALA A 146 -3.05 0.07 -13.31
CA ALA A 146 -3.58 1.25 -13.96
C ALA A 146 -3.83 0.97 -15.44
N VAL A 147 -5.07 1.15 -15.88
CA VAL A 147 -5.45 1.14 -17.29
C VAL A 147 -5.43 2.57 -17.81
N TRP A 148 -4.64 2.78 -18.85
CA TRP A 148 -4.43 4.10 -19.45
C TRP A 148 -5.21 4.27 -20.75
N ASN A 149 -5.77 5.45 -20.92
CA ASN A 149 -6.29 5.93 -22.20
C ASN A 149 -5.52 7.21 -22.54
N ASN A 150 -4.57 7.11 -23.48
CA ASN A 150 -3.53 8.11 -23.74
C ASN A 150 -2.76 8.44 -22.45
N ASP A 151 -2.80 9.68 -21.98
CA ASP A 151 -2.13 10.20 -20.78
C ASP A 151 -3.04 10.28 -19.55
N LYS A 152 -4.19 9.60 -19.56
CA LYS A 152 -5.16 9.57 -18.45
C LYS A 152 -5.40 8.16 -17.95
N ILE A 153 -5.50 8.04 -16.64
CA ILE A 153 -5.93 6.80 -16.00
C ILE A 153 -7.44 6.67 -16.20
N GLU A 154 -7.85 5.59 -16.86
CA GLU A 154 -9.27 5.25 -17.05
C GLU A 154 -9.76 4.32 -15.94
N GLN A 155 -8.91 3.39 -15.46
CA GLN A 155 -9.27 2.46 -14.40
C GLN A 155 -8.08 2.23 -13.44
N LEU A 156 -8.41 2.02 -12.18
CA LEU A 156 -7.52 1.46 -11.17
C LEU A 156 -8.10 0.13 -10.71
N ILE A 157 -7.41 -0.96 -11.02
CA ILE A 157 -7.83 -2.32 -10.68
C ILE A 157 -7.06 -2.75 -9.43
N PRO A 158 -7.70 -2.86 -8.25
CA PRO A 158 -7.03 -3.24 -7.02
C PRO A 158 -6.64 -4.72 -7.05
N LEU A 159 -5.40 -5.03 -6.69
CA LEU A 159 -4.81 -6.37 -6.76
C LEU A 159 -4.54 -6.96 -5.38
N SER A 160 -3.91 -6.19 -4.51
CA SER A 160 -3.51 -6.62 -3.17
C SER A 160 -3.37 -5.43 -2.23
N PHE A 161 -3.35 -5.71 -0.93
CA PHE A 161 -3.13 -4.70 0.10
C PHE A 161 -2.13 -5.20 1.14
N GLY A 162 -1.53 -4.28 1.88
CA GLY A 162 -0.59 -4.60 2.94
C GLY A 162 -0.34 -3.45 3.90
N ALA A 163 0.28 -3.79 5.03
CA ALA A 163 0.69 -2.81 6.03
C ALA A 163 1.77 -1.88 5.46
N SER A 164 1.56 -0.59 5.62
CA SER A 164 2.45 0.46 5.13
C SER A 164 2.72 1.49 6.22
N ASN A 165 3.88 2.12 6.15
CA ASN A 165 4.25 3.24 6.98
C ASN A 165 4.64 4.42 6.09
N ASP A 166 3.77 5.43 6.04
CA ASP A 166 4.06 6.71 5.39
C ASP A 166 4.81 7.66 6.33
N CYS A 167 5.85 7.15 7.01
CA CYS A 167 6.61 7.89 8.00
C CYS A 167 6.89 9.34 7.56
N SER A 168 6.64 10.30 8.44
CA SER A 168 6.65 11.72 8.09
C SER A 168 7.57 12.54 8.96
N ILE A 169 8.29 13.49 8.35
CA ILE A 169 8.99 14.55 9.07
C ILE A 169 7.96 15.56 9.55
N ARG A 170 7.91 15.81 10.86
CA ARG A 170 7.03 16.84 11.45
C ARG A 170 7.73 18.19 11.49
N LYS A 171 7.62 18.91 10.39
CA LYS A 171 8.15 20.27 10.25
C LYS A 171 7.11 21.22 9.66
N ALA A 172 7.13 22.46 10.09
CA ALA A 172 6.31 23.51 9.50
C ALA A 172 6.94 24.07 8.21
N GLY A 173 6.10 24.68 7.34
CA GLY A 173 6.56 25.46 6.21
C GLY A 173 7.02 24.67 4.99
N ALA A 174 6.74 23.37 4.90
CA ALA A 174 6.95 22.62 3.68
C ALA A 174 5.99 23.13 2.59
N ALA A 175 6.54 23.51 1.43
CA ALA A 175 5.71 24.01 0.33
C ALA A 175 4.84 22.90 -0.29
N LYS A 176 5.30 21.66 -0.23
CA LYS A 176 4.60 20.46 -0.74
C LYS A 176 4.60 19.36 0.32
N ILE A 177 3.54 18.53 0.32
CA ILE A 177 3.42 17.40 1.24
C ILE A 177 4.58 16.43 1.02
N SER A 178 4.91 16.12 -0.22
CA SER A 178 5.97 15.18 -0.61
C SER A 178 7.32 15.51 0.01
N GLN A 179 7.63 16.79 0.29
CA GLN A 179 8.87 17.23 0.94
C GLN A 179 9.02 16.77 2.40
N LYS A 180 7.92 16.36 3.04
CA LYS A 180 7.91 15.76 4.39
C LYS A 180 7.90 14.24 4.34
N LYS A 181 7.68 13.66 3.17
CA LYS A 181 7.38 12.24 2.99
C LYS A 181 8.54 11.43 2.42
N ASN A 182 9.25 11.90 1.42
CA ASN A 182 10.41 11.20 0.88
C ASN A 182 11.70 12.01 1.13
N TRP A 183 12.54 11.53 2.03
CA TRP A 183 13.87 12.10 2.30
C TRP A 183 15.01 11.17 1.85
N GLY A 184 14.69 10.18 1.00
CA GLY A 184 15.66 9.24 0.46
C GLY A 184 15.30 7.78 0.74
N ALA A 185 16.24 6.88 0.48
CA ALA A 185 16.07 5.46 0.70
C ALA A 185 15.71 5.14 2.18
N ASN A 186 14.86 4.13 2.35
CA ASN A 186 14.38 3.68 3.66
C ASN A 186 13.66 4.76 4.49
N SER A 187 12.98 5.69 3.82
CA SER A 187 12.12 6.68 4.48
C SER A 187 10.67 6.24 4.61
N LYS A 188 10.29 5.17 3.93
CA LYS A 188 8.93 4.59 3.88
C LYS A 188 8.95 3.10 4.17
N GLY A 189 7.78 2.53 4.42
CA GLY A 189 7.63 1.10 4.61
C GLY A 189 6.46 0.49 3.88
N LEU A 190 6.68 -0.73 3.38
CA LEU A 190 5.64 -1.63 2.91
C LEU A 190 5.99 -3.04 3.34
N SER A 191 5.01 -3.78 3.86
CA SER A 191 5.16 -5.19 4.19
C SER A 191 5.53 -6.01 2.97
N GLU A 192 6.44 -6.97 3.13
CA GLU A 192 6.72 -7.98 2.10
C GLU A 192 5.51 -8.88 1.84
N HIS A 193 4.68 -9.07 2.87
CA HIS A 193 3.50 -9.89 2.78
C HIS A 193 2.27 -9.06 2.43
N LEU A 194 1.87 -9.15 1.15
CA LEU A 194 0.67 -8.53 0.62
C LEU A 194 -0.46 -9.56 0.51
N ILE A 195 -1.67 -9.16 0.85
CA ILE A 195 -2.88 -9.98 0.84
C ILE A 195 -3.65 -9.68 -0.44
N ALA A 196 -3.99 -10.72 -1.21
CA ALA A 196 -4.74 -10.57 -2.46
C ALA A 196 -6.16 -10.05 -2.19
N ILE A 197 -6.61 -9.10 -3.00
CA ILE A 197 -7.99 -8.59 -2.98
C ILE A 197 -8.86 -9.50 -3.85
N ASP A 198 -9.91 -10.07 -3.27
CA ASP A 198 -10.92 -10.87 -3.98
C ASP A 198 -11.98 -9.96 -4.62
N SER A 199 -12.39 -8.93 -3.90
CA SER A 199 -13.36 -7.92 -4.33
C SER A 199 -13.12 -6.64 -3.55
N PHE A 200 -13.03 -5.50 -4.24
CA PHE A 200 -12.88 -4.19 -3.58
C PHE A 200 -14.24 -3.56 -3.30
N THR A 201 -15.00 -4.23 -2.43
CA THR A 201 -16.36 -3.88 -2.02
C THR A 201 -16.56 -4.19 -0.54
N SER A 202 -17.69 -3.78 0.04
CA SER A 202 -18.07 -4.12 1.42
C SER A 202 -18.27 -5.63 1.67
N ASN A 203 -18.32 -6.44 0.62
CA ASN A 203 -18.41 -7.90 0.73
C ASN A 203 -17.04 -8.60 0.55
N GLY A 204 -16.01 -7.84 0.15
CA GLY A 204 -14.67 -8.39 -0.06
C GLY A 204 -13.88 -8.60 1.22
N ILE A 205 -12.74 -9.29 1.07
CA ILE A 205 -11.87 -9.65 2.19
C ILE A 205 -11.37 -8.42 2.97
N LEU A 206 -11.04 -7.33 2.27
CA LEU A 206 -10.50 -6.10 2.90
C LEU A 206 -11.47 -5.50 3.92
N ASN A 207 -12.79 -5.65 3.73
CA ASN A 207 -13.80 -5.13 4.66
C ASN A 207 -13.71 -5.72 6.07
N LYS A 208 -13.08 -6.89 6.20
CA LYS A 208 -12.89 -7.60 7.47
C LYS A 208 -11.60 -7.23 8.19
N TYR A 209 -10.78 -6.37 7.60
CA TYR A 209 -9.48 -6.04 8.15
C TYR A 209 -9.52 -4.80 9.03
N ARG A 210 -8.65 -4.84 10.04
CA ARG A 210 -8.33 -3.72 10.91
C ARG A 210 -6.86 -3.37 10.75
N ILE A 211 -6.52 -2.15 11.13
CA ILE A 211 -5.15 -1.65 11.20
C ILE A 211 -4.82 -1.29 12.64
N ALA A 212 -3.75 -1.87 13.16
CA ALA A 212 -3.14 -1.51 14.43
C ALA A 212 -1.69 -1.07 14.21
N SER A 213 -1.18 -0.21 15.07
CA SER A 213 0.24 0.15 15.03
C SER A 213 0.82 0.32 16.42
N PHE A 214 2.12 0.01 16.50
CA PHE A 214 2.86 0.02 17.75
C PHE A 214 4.23 0.65 17.55
N MET A 215 4.78 1.16 18.63
CA MET A 215 6.17 1.50 18.75
C MET A 215 6.80 0.61 19.82
N ILE A 216 7.95 0.00 19.52
CA ILE A 216 8.73 -0.70 20.52
C ILE A 216 9.93 0.16 20.87
N ARG A 217 10.05 0.50 22.14
CA ARG A 217 11.15 1.31 22.69
C ARG A 217 11.70 0.63 23.94
N ASN A 218 13.00 0.34 23.96
CA ASN A 218 13.66 -0.37 25.06
C ASN A 218 13.02 -1.72 25.42
N GLY A 219 12.46 -2.43 24.42
CA GLY A 219 11.79 -3.70 24.59
C GLY A 219 10.33 -3.62 25.06
N GLU A 220 9.81 -2.42 25.32
CA GLU A 220 8.40 -2.21 25.71
C GLU A 220 7.53 -1.85 24.50
N VAL A 221 6.34 -2.43 24.39
CA VAL A 221 5.39 -2.28 23.29
C VAL A 221 4.33 -1.23 23.66
N PHE A 222 4.32 -0.13 22.92
CA PHE A 222 3.36 0.95 23.08
C PHE A 222 2.37 0.95 21.91
N SER A 223 1.06 1.00 22.18
CA SER A 223 0.06 1.23 21.14
C SER A 223 0.21 2.64 20.59
N TYR A 224 0.44 2.78 19.28
CA TYR A 224 0.81 4.05 18.65
C TYR A 224 -0.38 4.69 17.91
N GLY A 225 -1.00 3.97 16.99
CA GLY A 225 -2.26 4.36 16.35
C GLY A 225 -3.47 3.75 17.05
N GLU A 226 -4.62 4.40 16.92
CA GLU A 226 -5.89 3.81 17.32
C GLU A 226 -6.19 2.61 16.41
N ASP A 227 -6.53 1.47 17.00
CA ASP A 227 -7.00 0.32 16.24
C ASP A 227 -8.28 0.67 15.49
N SER A 228 -8.25 0.54 14.18
CA SER A 228 -9.31 1.04 13.31
C SER A 228 -9.70 0.02 12.24
N ALA A 229 -10.98 -0.12 11.94
CA ALA A 229 -11.42 -0.94 10.83
C ALA A 229 -11.11 -0.24 9.48
N ILE A 230 -10.70 -1.01 8.48
CA ILE A 230 -10.43 -0.44 7.14
C ILE A 230 -11.70 0.16 6.52
N ARG A 231 -12.87 -0.35 6.86
CA ARG A 231 -14.16 0.21 6.41
C ARG A 231 -14.50 1.59 7.00
N ASP A 232 -13.76 2.05 8.01
CA ASP A 232 -14.00 3.34 8.69
C ASP A 232 -13.29 4.52 7.98
N TYR A 233 -12.53 4.26 6.91
CA TYR A 233 -12.03 5.33 6.07
C TYR A 233 -13.17 6.16 5.47
N SER A 234 -13.01 7.48 5.41
CA SER A 234 -14.04 8.41 4.91
C SER A 234 -14.45 8.08 3.47
N TYR A 235 -13.47 7.80 2.62
CA TYR A 235 -13.66 7.27 1.27
C TYR A 235 -13.02 5.88 1.18
N ILE A 236 -13.82 4.90 0.76
CA ILE A 236 -13.39 3.51 0.58
C ILE A 236 -14.09 2.91 -0.64
N TYR A 237 -13.62 1.80 -1.16
CA TYR A 237 -14.14 1.05 -2.30
C TYR A 237 -14.31 1.94 -3.55
N LYS A 238 -15.42 1.83 -4.23
CA LYS A 238 -15.70 2.58 -5.46
C LYS A 238 -15.59 4.09 -5.29
N LYS A 239 -16.05 4.62 -4.16
CA LYS A 239 -15.96 6.07 -3.88
C LYS A 239 -14.51 6.53 -3.83
N LEU A 240 -13.63 5.74 -3.21
CA LEU A 240 -12.20 6.04 -3.16
C LEU A 240 -11.55 5.90 -4.55
N ILE A 241 -11.86 4.83 -5.30
CA ILE A 241 -11.33 4.63 -6.66
C ILE A 241 -11.68 5.80 -7.57
N ASP A 242 -12.97 6.18 -7.63
CA ASP A 242 -13.43 7.28 -8.47
C ASP A 242 -12.73 8.59 -8.11
N TRP A 243 -12.57 8.86 -6.81
CA TRP A 243 -11.86 10.04 -6.31
C TRP A 243 -10.37 10.01 -6.67
N MET A 244 -9.70 8.86 -6.49
CA MET A 244 -8.28 8.71 -6.84
C MET A 244 -8.05 8.92 -8.33
N ILE A 245 -8.85 8.29 -9.21
CA ILE A 245 -8.75 8.48 -10.66
C ILE A 245 -8.93 9.96 -11.02
N ASN A 246 -9.91 10.62 -10.43
CA ASN A 246 -10.10 12.05 -10.65
C ASN A 246 -8.86 12.86 -10.24
N LYS A 247 -8.34 12.67 -9.02
CA LYS A 247 -7.19 13.43 -8.51
C LYS A 247 -5.91 13.13 -9.29
N LEU A 248 -5.62 11.87 -9.60
CA LEU A 248 -4.46 11.48 -10.41
C LEU A 248 -4.47 12.15 -11.79
N ASN A 249 -5.64 12.36 -12.36
CA ASN A 249 -5.80 12.96 -13.68
C ASN A 249 -5.91 14.49 -13.69
N THR A 250 -6.43 15.11 -12.62
CA THR A 250 -6.88 16.51 -12.67
C THR A 250 -6.34 17.39 -11.55
N GLN A 251 -5.69 16.81 -10.51
CA GLN A 251 -5.16 17.59 -9.40
C GLN A 251 -4.15 18.62 -9.90
N LYS A 252 -4.33 19.86 -9.46
CA LYS A 252 -3.45 20.98 -9.85
C LYS A 252 -2.29 21.13 -8.88
N ASN A 253 -1.26 21.81 -9.36
CA ASN A 253 -0.12 22.23 -8.54
C ASN A 253 -0.50 23.48 -7.71
N GLU A 254 -1.30 23.28 -6.64
CA GLU A 254 -1.83 24.37 -5.81
C GLU A 254 -1.57 24.09 -4.33
N GLY A 255 -1.04 25.08 -3.60
CA GLY A 255 -0.71 24.92 -2.18
C GLY A 255 0.16 23.70 -1.93
N PRO A 256 -0.22 22.82 -0.97
CA PRO A 256 0.54 21.62 -0.64
C PRO A 256 0.42 20.50 -1.68
N ALA A 257 -0.54 20.59 -2.62
CA ALA A 257 -0.77 19.59 -3.65
C ALA A 257 0.14 19.78 -4.89
N GLU A 258 0.34 18.71 -5.64
CA GLU A 258 1.18 18.65 -6.85
C GLU A 258 0.37 18.19 -8.07
N ASN A 259 0.81 18.53 -9.28
CA ASN A 259 0.22 18.03 -10.51
C ASN A 259 0.68 16.58 -10.76
N ILE A 260 -0.07 15.62 -10.29
CA ILE A 260 0.28 14.20 -10.35
C ILE A 260 0.30 13.68 -11.79
N ASN A 261 -0.66 14.09 -12.61
CA ASN A 261 -0.73 13.63 -13.99
C ASN A 261 0.54 13.98 -14.80
N SER A 262 1.11 15.18 -14.57
CA SER A 262 2.35 15.56 -15.24
C SER A 262 3.53 14.65 -14.86
N TYR A 263 3.61 14.23 -13.59
CA TYR A 263 4.65 13.30 -13.13
C TYR A 263 4.47 11.91 -13.71
N LEU A 264 3.23 11.40 -13.70
CA LEU A 264 2.91 10.09 -14.26
C LEU A 264 3.17 10.00 -15.76
N THR A 265 2.81 11.06 -16.51
CA THR A 265 3.07 11.14 -17.96
C THR A 265 4.57 11.20 -18.23
N ALA A 266 5.32 12.00 -17.45
CA ALA A 266 6.79 12.08 -17.59
C ALA A 266 7.48 10.76 -17.24
N ALA A 267 6.91 9.97 -16.33
CA ALA A 267 7.37 8.64 -15.98
C ALA A 267 6.98 7.55 -17.00
N GLY A 268 6.27 7.90 -18.09
CA GLY A 268 5.88 6.96 -19.13
C GLY A 268 4.64 6.14 -18.79
N CYS A 269 3.72 6.69 -18.01
CA CYS A 269 2.43 6.06 -17.67
C CYS A 269 2.61 4.68 -17.03
N PRO A 270 3.20 4.59 -15.82
CA PRO A 270 3.50 3.31 -15.18
C PRO A 270 2.23 2.47 -14.98
N GLN A 271 2.30 1.19 -15.33
CA GLN A 271 1.16 0.28 -15.24
C GLN A 271 0.85 -0.12 -13.79
N LYS A 272 1.84 -0.10 -12.91
CA LYS A 272 1.65 -0.39 -11.49
C LYS A 272 1.67 0.89 -10.68
N ILE A 273 0.68 1.02 -9.82
CA ILE A 273 0.54 2.14 -8.89
C ILE A 273 0.29 1.57 -7.49
N MET A 274 1.03 2.05 -6.49
CA MET A 274 0.74 1.79 -5.10
C MET A 274 0.19 3.06 -4.46
N ILE A 275 -0.90 2.95 -3.70
CA ILE A 275 -1.47 4.07 -2.97
C ILE A 275 -1.70 3.67 -1.52
N SER A 276 -1.04 4.36 -0.60
CA SER A 276 -1.36 4.33 0.83
C SER A 276 -2.58 5.21 1.06
N ILE A 277 -3.66 4.64 1.61
CA ILE A 277 -5.00 5.26 1.56
C ILE A 277 -5.30 6.21 2.71
N GLY A 278 -4.30 6.59 3.48
CA GLY A 278 -4.35 7.57 4.57
C GLY A 278 -4.05 6.96 5.94
N ALA A 279 -3.37 7.75 6.78
CA ALA A 279 -3.01 7.34 8.13
C ALA A 279 -4.22 7.40 9.07
N THR A 280 -4.30 6.43 9.99
CA THR A 280 -5.30 6.40 11.06
C THR A 280 -4.95 7.36 12.19
N ARG A 281 -5.89 7.57 13.14
CA ARG A 281 -5.63 8.44 14.30
C ARG A 281 -4.58 7.87 15.24
N TYR A 282 -3.94 8.75 15.97
CA TYR A 282 -2.98 8.40 17.02
C TYR A 282 -3.66 8.18 18.37
N THR A 283 -3.12 7.26 19.17
CA THR A 283 -3.37 7.21 20.61
C THR A 283 -2.75 8.46 21.29
N GLU A 284 -3.04 8.69 22.55
CA GLU A 284 -2.40 9.78 23.31
C GLU A 284 -0.87 9.62 23.32
N PHE A 285 -0.37 8.39 23.37
CA PHE A 285 1.06 8.11 23.24
C PHE A 285 1.60 8.51 21.85
N GLY A 286 0.94 8.08 20.78
CA GLY A 286 1.39 8.36 19.41
C GLY A 286 1.39 9.83 19.02
N LYS A 287 0.50 10.65 19.62
CA LYS A 287 0.47 12.12 19.38
C LYS A 287 1.74 12.82 19.84
N THR A 288 2.34 12.34 20.92
CA THR A 288 3.43 13.06 21.61
C THR A 288 4.78 12.37 21.52
N ASN A 289 4.83 11.12 21.08
CA ASN A 289 6.06 10.34 20.97
C ASN A 289 6.49 10.18 19.50
N PHE A 290 7.64 10.77 19.18
CA PHE A 290 8.29 10.66 17.88
C PHE A 290 9.29 9.51 17.89
N LEU A 291 9.57 8.96 16.71
CA LEU A 291 10.54 7.87 16.54
C LEU A 291 11.97 8.40 16.78
N ASN A 292 12.79 7.60 17.45
CA ASN A 292 14.19 7.84 17.71
C ASN A 292 15.04 6.67 17.21
N ASP A 293 16.35 6.86 17.19
CA ASP A 293 17.29 5.77 16.89
C ASP A 293 17.08 4.57 17.83
N GLY A 294 17.05 3.37 17.27
CA GLY A 294 16.78 2.12 17.97
C GLY A 294 15.31 1.78 18.22
N ASP A 295 14.38 2.73 18.02
CA ASP A 295 12.94 2.40 18.08
C ASP A 295 12.54 1.46 16.96
N VAL A 296 11.49 0.66 17.21
CA VAL A 296 10.88 -0.15 16.17
C VAL A 296 9.45 0.34 15.92
N SER A 297 9.18 0.65 14.67
CA SER A 297 7.85 0.96 14.15
C SER A 297 7.19 -0.33 13.66
N VAL A 298 5.97 -0.61 14.11
CA VAL A 298 5.21 -1.79 13.69
C VAL A 298 3.83 -1.36 13.20
N VAL A 299 3.47 -1.82 11.99
CA VAL A 299 2.11 -1.66 11.42
C VAL A 299 1.57 -3.05 11.08
N ILE A 300 0.34 -3.34 11.50
CA ILE A 300 -0.28 -4.66 11.34
C ILE A 300 -1.67 -4.50 10.76
N LEU A 301 -1.93 -5.19 9.64
CA LEU A 301 -3.27 -5.40 9.08
C LEU A 301 -3.70 -6.83 9.39
N TYR A 302 -4.84 -6.99 10.05
CA TYR A 302 -5.30 -8.29 10.53
C TYR A 302 -6.82 -8.46 10.38
N PRO A 303 -7.32 -9.70 10.14
CA PRO A 303 -8.75 -9.97 10.04
C PRO A 303 -9.42 -9.98 11.41
N GLU A 304 -10.45 -9.13 11.60
CA GLU A 304 -11.17 -8.96 12.87
C GLU A 304 -12.05 -10.16 13.25
N ASP A 305 -12.36 -11.03 12.27
CA ASP A 305 -13.10 -12.26 12.51
C ASP A 305 -12.22 -13.39 13.09
N LYS A 306 -10.88 -13.17 13.18
CA LYS A 306 -9.92 -14.14 13.75
C LYS A 306 -9.16 -13.62 14.94
N TYR A 307 -8.88 -12.31 15.01
CA TYR A 307 -8.05 -11.72 16.06
C TYR A 307 -8.71 -10.50 16.66
N SER A 308 -8.60 -10.34 17.98
CA SER A 308 -8.82 -9.07 18.64
C SER A 308 -7.55 -8.23 18.68
N PHE A 309 -7.69 -6.94 18.96
CA PHE A 309 -6.55 -6.03 19.13
C PHE A 309 -5.60 -6.50 20.25
N GLU A 310 -6.16 -7.01 21.38
CA GLU A 310 -5.39 -7.51 22.51
C GLU A 310 -4.60 -8.76 22.13
N GLN A 311 -5.15 -9.65 21.30
CA GLN A 311 -4.44 -10.81 20.80
C GLN A 311 -3.28 -10.41 19.88
N ILE A 312 -3.47 -9.43 19.00
CA ILE A 312 -2.41 -8.90 18.14
C ILE A 312 -1.30 -8.29 18.99
N LYS A 313 -1.66 -7.46 19.99
CA LYS A 313 -0.70 -6.86 20.91
C LYS A 313 0.07 -7.91 21.72
N SER A 314 -0.64 -8.91 22.28
CA SER A 314 -0.01 -9.98 23.04
C SER A 314 0.97 -10.81 22.21
N LYS A 315 0.62 -11.15 20.95
CA LYS A 315 1.55 -11.83 20.02
C LYS A 315 2.81 -11.01 19.80
N LEU A 316 2.67 -9.70 19.62
CA LEU A 316 3.81 -8.79 19.43
C LEU A 316 4.70 -8.73 20.69
N GLU A 317 4.10 -8.63 21.90
CA GLU A 317 4.80 -8.61 23.19
C GLU A 317 5.54 -9.92 23.47
N GLN A 318 5.00 -11.04 23.02
CA GLN A 318 5.61 -12.37 23.17
C GLN A 318 6.53 -12.75 22.02
N ASN A 319 6.71 -11.85 21.05
CA ASN A 319 7.51 -12.09 19.82
C ASN A 319 7.06 -13.35 19.07
N GLU A 320 5.73 -13.58 19.01
CA GLU A 320 5.14 -14.69 18.27
C GLU A 320 4.99 -14.35 16.78
N ASN A 321 5.07 -15.39 15.94
CA ASN A 321 4.82 -15.24 14.52
C ASN A 321 3.33 -14.98 14.23
N PHE A 322 3.07 -14.21 13.18
CA PHE A 322 1.74 -14.00 12.63
C PHE A 322 1.45 -14.99 11.51
N GLU A 323 0.17 -15.33 11.37
CA GLU A 323 -0.30 -16.23 10.31
C GLU A 323 -0.29 -15.51 8.94
N SER A 324 -0.40 -16.29 7.86
CA SER A 324 -0.34 -15.80 6.48
C SER A 324 -1.51 -14.90 6.04
N ASP A 325 -2.50 -14.68 6.89
CA ASP A 325 -3.60 -13.73 6.67
C ASP A 325 -3.39 -12.41 7.42
N VAL A 326 -2.22 -12.21 8.04
CA VAL A 326 -1.84 -10.96 8.72
C VAL A 326 -0.69 -10.33 7.95
N SER A 327 -0.85 -9.08 7.52
CA SER A 327 0.23 -8.30 6.91
C SER A 327 0.92 -7.48 7.99
N VAL A 328 2.22 -7.73 8.19
CA VAL A 328 3.03 -7.06 9.21
C VAL A 328 4.18 -6.32 8.56
N LEU A 329 4.37 -5.07 8.95
CA LEU A 329 5.55 -4.28 8.64
C LEU A 329 6.29 -3.97 9.94
N TYR A 330 7.55 -4.37 10.01
CA TYR A 330 8.39 -4.23 11.19
C TYR A 330 9.68 -3.51 10.81
N GLN A 331 9.82 -2.25 11.21
CA GLN A 331 10.95 -1.41 10.79
C GLN A 331 11.73 -0.84 11.98
N THR A 332 13.03 -1.10 12.02
CA THR A 332 13.95 -0.48 13.00
C THR A 332 14.40 0.89 12.50
N VAL A 333 14.34 1.89 13.35
CA VAL A 333 14.86 3.24 13.09
C VAL A 333 16.37 3.23 13.32
N THR A 334 17.13 3.76 12.35
CA THR A 334 18.59 3.88 12.42
C THR A 334 19.04 5.26 11.95
N VAL A 335 20.09 5.81 12.57
CA VAL A 335 20.74 7.08 12.19
C VAL A 335 21.79 6.87 11.12
#